data_02bcf6b0cf0d8fc45383e2e271a6159d
#
_entry.id   02bcf6b0cf0d8fc45383e2e271a6159d
#
_cell.length_a   1.000
_cell.length_b   1.000
_cell.length_c   1.000
_cell.angle_alpha   90.00
_cell.angle_beta   90.00
_cell.angle_gamma   90.00
#
_symmetry.space_group_name_H-M   'P 1'
#
loop_
_entity.id
_entity.type
_entity.pdbx_description
1 polymer ?
#
loop_
_entity_poly.entity_id
_entity_poly.type
_entity_poly.pdbx_seq_one_letter_code
_entity_poly.pdbx_strand_id
1 'polypeptide(L)'
;IVIGTPALLQKHVEFADLGLVVVDEQHRFGVEQRAALSSKAHRPPHVLVMTATPIPRTVAMTAFGDLDVSTLRQLPRGRAPIVSHVVPTHVASWMNRVWERIAEECAAGRQVYVVAGRIGDGSEPVAPGLVDGPDAHGAGEGDAAARPIGVVDLIDEMRRLPALAGLRIGLMHGRLPAEEKDDVMRRFGAGEVDVLVATTVIEVGVDVPNASMIVIVDADRFGLSQLHQLRGRVGRGEHGGLCLLVTRNENPDTLERLRRVAETNDGFAIADLDLDLRREGDVLGAAQSGRRSSLDWLELTKASDLAVIEAARTEAAAIVEADPSLTEHPLLAQAAHARVDASQAEFLERS
;
A
#
# COMPACT_ATOMS: atom_id res chain seq x y z
N ILE A 1 2.82 -25.47 14.56
CA ILE A 1 2.67 -24.13 13.95
C ILE A 1 3.87 -23.29 14.38
N VAL A 2 4.55 -22.67 13.43
CA VAL A 2 5.66 -21.74 13.67
C VAL A 2 5.25 -20.38 13.13
N ILE A 3 5.38 -19.33 13.94
CA ILE A 3 5.07 -17.94 13.56
C ILE A 3 6.38 -17.15 13.70
N GLY A 4 6.70 -16.35 12.70
CA GLY A 4 7.91 -15.53 12.71
C GLY A 4 7.97 -14.55 11.55
N THR A 5 9.09 -13.84 11.48
CA THR A 5 9.43 -12.88 10.43
C THR A 5 10.06 -13.60 9.22
N PRO A 6 10.42 -12.89 8.13
CA PRO A 6 11.18 -13.46 7.02
C PRO A 6 12.48 -14.18 7.42
N ALA A 7 12.95 -14.03 8.66
CA ALA A 7 14.06 -14.80 9.20
C ALA A 7 13.84 -16.34 9.14
N LEU A 8 12.58 -16.78 9.12
CA LEU A 8 12.23 -18.20 8.92
C LEU A 8 12.66 -18.74 7.54
N LEU A 9 12.99 -17.87 6.60
CA LEU A 9 13.47 -18.24 5.26
C LEU A 9 14.96 -18.53 5.23
N GLN A 10 15.71 -18.19 6.28
CA GLN A 10 17.17 -18.38 6.30
C GLN A 10 17.51 -19.85 6.18
N LYS A 11 18.64 -20.16 5.51
CA LYS A 11 19.04 -21.52 5.13
C LYS A 11 19.15 -22.49 6.32
N HIS A 12 19.46 -22.00 7.51
CA HIS A 12 19.61 -22.82 8.73
C HIS A 12 18.28 -23.20 9.39
N VAL A 13 17.15 -22.64 8.95
CA VAL A 13 15.83 -23.04 9.46
C VAL A 13 15.31 -24.18 8.62
N GLU A 14 15.05 -25.32 9.26
CA GLU A 14 14.53 -26.53 8.63
C GLU A 14 13.17 -26.89 9.23
N PHE A 15 12.27 -27.42 8.42
CA PHE A 15 10.97 -27.93 8.83
C PHE A 15 10.91 -29.42 8.60
N ALA A 16 10.42 -30.18 9.58
CA ALA A 16 10.31 -31.63 9.48
C ALA A 16 9.33 -32.05 8.36
N ASP A 17 8.19 -31.38 8.27
CA ASP A 17 7.18 -31.59 7.21
C ASP A 17 6.36 -30.29 7.02
N LEU A 18 6.72 -29.53 6.00
CA LEU A 18 6.09 -28.23 5.70
C LEU A 18 4.92 -28.42 4.75
N GLY A 19 3.69 -28.45 5.28
CA GLY A 19 2.47 -28.65 4.49
C GLY A 19 1.74 -27.38 4.10
N LEU A 20 1.84 -26.31 4.92
CA LEU A 20 1.16 -25.03 4.66
C LEU A 20 2.06 -23.85 5.02
N VAL A 21 2.10 -22.89 4.14
CA VAL A 21 2.78 -21.59 4.33
C VAL A 21 1.73 -20.50 4.25
N VAL A 22 1.68 -19.63 5.27
CA VAL A 22 0.82 -18.43 5.25
C VAL A 22 1.72 -17.20 5.28
N VAL A 23 1.59 -16.35 4.27
CA VAL A 23 2.35 -15.10 4.13
C VAL A 23 1.37 -13.95 4.22
N ASP A 24 1.57 -13.07 5.20
CA ASP A 24 0.83 -11.82 5.30
C ASP A 24 1.64 -10.66 4.71
N GLU A 25 0.94 -9.65 4.18
CA GLU A 25 1.53 -8.46 3.55
C GLU A 25 2.49 -8.82 2.39
N GLN A 26 1.94 -9.44 1.36
CA GLN A 26 2.68 -9.97 0.19
C GLN A 26 3.69 -8.99 -0.42
N HIS A 27 3.41 -7.70 -0.43
CA HIS A 27 4.29 -6.68 -1.03
C HIS A 27 5.70 -6.64 -0.39
N ARG A 28 5.88 -7.27 0.77
CA ARG A 28 7.17 -7.43 1.46
C ARG A 28 7.89 -8.73 1.10
N PHE A 29 7.26 -9.60 0.30
CA PHE A 29 7.79 -10.90 -0.09
C PHE A 29 8.10 -10.94 -1.59
N GLY A 30 9.39 -10.92 -1.95
CA GLY A 30 9.84 -11.08 -3.33
C GLY A 30 9.60 -12.49 -3.90
N VAL A 31 9.69 -12.62 -5.21
CA VAL A 31 9.56 -13.92 -5.93
C VAL A 31 10.60 -14.93 -5.44
N GLU A 32 11.83 -14.50 -5.18
CA GLU A 32 12.92 -15.34 -4.67
C GLU A 32 12.62 -15.94 -3.28
N GLN A 33 11.95 -15.18 -2.43
CA GLN A 33 11.57 -15.63 -1.09
C GLN A 33 10.49 -16.71 -1.13
N ARG A 34 9.57 -16.65 -2.11
CA ARG A 34 8.56 -17.69 -2.35
C ARG A 34 9.20 -18.99 -2.85
N ALA A 35 10.12 -18.88 -3.79
CA ALA A 35 10.89 -20.02 -4.28
C ALA A 35 11.72 -20.67 -3.16
N ALA A 36 12.31 -19.88 -2.27
CA ALA A 36 13.05 -20.37 -1.11
C ALA A 36 12.17 -21.14 -0.11
N LEU A 37 10.88 -20.80 0.03
CA LEU A 37 9.95 -21.58 0.87
C LEU A 37 9.62 -22.94 0.24
N SER A 38 9.35 -22.96 -1.05
CA SER A 38 9.06 -24.20 -1.77
C SER A 38 10.25 -25.17 -1.75
N SER A 39 11.49 -24.66 -1.76
CA SER A 39 12.71 -25.48 -1.70
C SER A 39 12.98 -26.11 -0.34
N LYS A 40 12.32 -25.66 0.74
CA LYS A 40 12.45 -26.19 2.11
C LYS A 40 11.53 -27.36 2.41
N ALA A 41 10.64 -27.71 1.52
CA ALA A 41 9.70 -28.79 1.70
C ALA A 41 10.05 -30.00 0.82
N HIS A 42 9.84 -31.21 1.35
CA HIS A 42 9.98 -32.43 0.56
C HIS A 42 8.91 -32.58 -0.55
N ARG A 43 7.76 -31.94 -0.34
CA ARG A 43 6.67 -31.83 -1.29
C ARG A 43 6.26 -30.35 -1.35
N PRO A 44 5.81 -29.82 -2.50
CA PRO A 44 5.33 -28.44 -2.57
C PRO A 44 4.28 -28.17 -1.50
N PRO A 45 4.47 -27.21 -0.59
CA PRO A 45 3.49 -26.89 0.43
C PRO A 45 2.34 -26.11 -0.19
N HIS A 46 1.17 -26.15 0.42
CA HIS A 46 0.12 -25.18 0.13
C HIS A 46 0.58 -23.78 0.54
N VAL A 47 0.33 -22.80 -0.30
CA VAL A 47 0.75 -21.41 -0.03
C VAL A 47 -0.47 -20.51 -0.05
N LEU A 48 -0.75 -19.85 1.07
CA LEU A 48 -1.74 -18.81 1.20
C LEU A 48 -1.03 -17.47 1.34
N VAL A 49 -1.26 -16.59 0.39
CA VAL A 49 -0.69 -15.23 0.40
C VAL A 49 -1.81 -14.26 0.65
N MET A 50 -1.64 -13.38 1.63
CA MET A 50 -2.62 -12.37 1.99
C MET A 50 -2.07 -10.97 1.75
N THR A 51 -2.92 -10.05 1.38
CA THR A 51 -2.59 -8.63 1.29
C THR A 51 -3.79 -7.78 1.71
N ALA A 52 -3.51 -6.70 2.44
CA ALA A 52 -4.51 -5.68 2.75
C ALA A 52 -4.70 -4.69 1.60
N THR A 53 -3.77 -4.65 0.65
CA THR A 53 -3.89 -3.82 -0.55
C THR A 53 -4.67 -4.61 -1.59
N PRO A 54 -5.86 -4.21 -1.98
CA PRO A 54 -6.58 -4.87 -3.04
C PRO A 54 -5.76 -4.85 -4.32
N ILE A 55 -5.57 -6.03 -4.91
CA ILE A 55 -4.98 -6.14 -6.24
C ILE A 55 -6.14 -5.99 -7.23
N PRO A 56 -6.08 -5.06 -8.17
CA PRO A 56 -7.10 -4.97 -9.21
C PRO A 56 -7.32 -6.35 -9.84
N ARG A 57 -8.58 -6.71 -10.05
CA ARG A 57 -8.94 -8.05 -10.57
C ARG A 57 -8.17 -8.38 -11.86
N THR A 58 -7.97 -7.38 -12.69
CA THR A 58 -7.24 -7.45 -13.95
C THR A 58 -5.78 -7.85 -13.78
N VAL A 59 -5.10 -7.21 -12.84
CA VAL A 59 -3.70 -7.53 -12.50
C VAL A 59 -3.62 -8.92 -11.86
N ALA A 60 -4.58 -9.27 -11.00
CA ALA A 60 -4.64 -10.60 -10.40
C ALA A 60 -4.79 -11.70 -11.46
N MET A 61 -5.61 -11.46 -12.48
CA MET A 61 -5.85 -12.44 -13.56
C MET A 61 -4.67 -12.60 -14.52
N THR A 62 -3.89 -11.55 -14.75
CA THR A 62 -2.77 -11.57 -15.70
C THR A 62 -1.43 -11.90 -15.05
N ALA A 63 -1.14 -11.30 -13.90
CA ALA A 63 0.13 -11.49 -13.20
C ALA A 63 0.16 -12.72 -12.29
N PHE A 64 -1.02 -13.19 -11.85
CA PHE A 64 -1.18 -14.31 -10.92
C PHE A 64 -2.18 -15.34 -11.45
N GLY A 65 -2.16 -15.59 -12.76
CA GLY A 65 -3.11 -16.49 -13.43
C GLY A 65 -3.08 -17.93 -12.93
N ASP A 66 -1.99 -18.33 -12.29
CA ASP A 66 -1.77 -19.63 -11.63
C ASP A 66 -2.30 -19.70 -10.18
N LEU A 67 -2.80 -18.59 -9.64
CA LEU A 67 -3.31 -18.52 -8.27
C LEU A 67 -4.83 -18.46 -8.23
N ASP A 68 -5.42 -19.18 -7.27
CA ASP A 68 -6.81 -19.00 -6.88
C ASP A 68 -6.94 -17.75 -6.00
N VAL A 69 -7.86 -16.86 -6.35
CA VAL A 69 -8.06 -15.59 -5.64
C VAL A 69 -9.36 -15.63 -4.88
N SER A 70 -9.26 -15.52 -3.56
CA SER A 70 -10.41 -15.33 -2.66
C SER A 70 -10.43 -13.90 -2.13
N THR A 71 -11.58 -13.24 -2.23
CA THR A 71 -11.72 -11.82 -1.88
C THR A 71 -12.68 -11.63 -0.72
N LEU A 72 -12.22 -10.98 0.35
CA LEU A 72 -13.04 -10.56 1.48
C LEU A 72 -13.47 -9.11 1.28
N ARG A 73 -14.74 -8.89 0.92
CA ARG A 73 -15.29 -7.55 0.69
C ARG A 73 -16.02 -6.97 1.90
N GLN A 74 -16.36 -7.81 2.89
CA GLN A 74 -17.11 -7.37 4.05
C GLN A 74 -16.16 -6.79 5.12
N LEU A 75 -16.50 -5.61 5.61
CA LEU A 75 -15.84 -5.05 6.78
C LEU A 75 -16.26 -5.81 8.05
N PRO A 76 -15.39 -5.91 9.06
CA PRO A 76 -15.75 -6.44 10.36
C PRO A 76 -16.97 -5.73 10.95
N ARG A 77 -17.84 -6.47 11.61
CA ARG A 77 -19.03 -5.91 12.26
C ARG A 77 -18.62 -4.92 13.35
N GLY A 78 -19.32 -3.79 13.46
CA GLY A 78 -19.08 -2.78 14.49
C GLY A 78 -18.01 -1.75 14.14
N ARG A 79 -17.39 -1.83 12.96
CA ARG A 79 -16.44 -0.80 12.51
C ARG A 79 -17.19 0.49 12.15
N ALA A 80 -16.85 1.58 12.82
CA ALA A 80 -17.42 2.89 12.53
C ALA A 80 -16.93 3.42 11.16
N PRO A 81 -17.76 4.20 10.45
CA PRO A 81 -17.37 4.76 9.15
C PRO A 81 -16.20 5.76 9.33
N ILE A 82 -15.33 5.81 8.32
CA ILE A 82 -14.26 6.80 8.25
C ILE A 82 -14.68 7.88 7.26
N VAL A 83 -14.72 9.12 7.73
CA VAL A 83 -14.96 10.29 6.88
C VAL A 83 -13.61 10.89 6.49
N SER A 84 -13.46 11.21 5.22
CA SER A 84 -12.20 11.79 4.70
C SER A 84 -12.45 13.14 4.06
N HIS A 85 -11.51 14.09 4.26
CA HIS A 85 -11.56 15.42 3.65
C HIS A 85 -10.20 15.80 3.09
N VAL A 86 -10.19 16.52 1.97
CA VAL A 86 -8.99 17.15 1.41
C VAL A 86 -8.86 18.54 1.99
N VAL A 87 -7.67 18.88 2.49
CA VAL A 87 -7.38 20.17 3.14
C VAL A 87 -6.22 20.85 2.40
N PRO A 88 -6.52 21.79 1.48
CA PRO A 88 -5.50 22.62 0.85
C PRO A 88 -4.88 23.60 1.86
N THR A 89 -3.56 23.66 1.94
CA THR A 89 -2.86 24.49 2.96
C THR A 89 -2.96 25.98 2.70
N HIS A 90 -3.19 26.41 1.44
CA HIS A 90 -3.38 27.85 1.13
C HIS A 90 -4.65 28.42 1.77
N VAL A 91 -5.58 27.59 2.24
CA VAL A 91 -6.77 28.03 2.99
C VAL A 91 -6.44 28.01 4.49
N ALA A 92 -5.85 29.11 4.98
CA ALA A 92 -5.37 29.20 6.36
C ALA A 92 -6.43 28.86 7.42
N SER A 93 -7.70 29.21 7.19
CA SER A 93 -8.80 28.86 8.10
C SER A 93 -9.00 27.35 8.22
N TRP A 94 -8.78 26.60 7.16
CA TRP A 94 -8.89 25.14 7.19
C TRP A 94 -7.72 24.49 7.95
N MET A 95 -6.51 25.01 7.75
CA MET A 95 -5.35 24.54 8.52
C MET A 95 -5.50 24.83 10.02
N ASN A 96 -5.98 26.02 10.40
CA ASN A 96 -6.28 26.32 11.80
C ASN A 96 -7.32 25.33 12.37
N ARG A 97 -8.35 25.01 11.57
CA ARG A 97 -9.39 24.07 11.97
C ARG A 97 -8.84 22.63 12.12
N VAL A 98 -7.83 22.22 11.36
CA VAL A 98 -7.13 20.93 11.56
C VAL A 98 -6.54 20.86 12.97
N TRP A 99 -5.79 21.90 13.38
CA TRP A 99 -5.14 21.94 14.70
C TRP A 99 -6.15 21.99 15.85
N GLU A 100 -7.20 22.78 15.72
CA GLU A 100 -8.31 22.80 16.66
C GLU A 100 -8.98 21.43 16.77
N ARG A 101 -9.19 20.75 15.64
CA ARG A 101 -9.82 19.42 15.62
C ARG A 101 -8.95 18.37 16.31
N ILE A 102 -7.64 18.41 16.16
CA ILE A 102 -6.72 17.57 16.94
C ILE A 102 -6.92 17.80 18.44
N ALA A 103 -6.95 19.06 18.86
CA ALA A 103 -7.16 19.41 20.28
C ALA A 103 -8.52 18.92 20.80
N GLU A 104 -9.59 19.03 20.01
CA GLU A 104 -10.92 18.53 20.36
C GLU A 104 -10.95 17.01 20.54
N GLU A 105 -10.30 16.26 19.62
CA GLU A 105 -10.20 14.80 19.71
C GLU A 105 -9.45 14.40 21.00
N CYS A 106 -8.32 15.04 21.26
CA CYS A 106 -7.53 14.76 22.46
C CYS A 106 -8.26 15.17 23.76
N ALA A 107 -8.96 16.31 23.77
CA ALA A 107 -9.78 16.73 24.91
C ALA A 107 -10.94 15.75 25.20
N ALA A 108 -11.43 15.07 24.18
CA ALA A 108 -12.42 13.99 24.33
C ALA A 108 -11.80 12.64 24.73
N GLY A 109 -10.51 12.60 25.07
CA GLY A 109 -9.79 11.39 25.46
C GLY A 109 -9.39 10.47 24.32
N ARG A 110 -9.52 10.92 23.05
CA ARG A 110 -9.14 10.16 21.87
C ARG A 110 -7.71 10.49 21.43
N GLN A 111 -7.17 9.69 20.52
CA GLN A 111 -5.80 9.81 20.05
C GLN A 111 -5.75 10.11 18.56
N VAL A 112 -4.67 10.77 18.14
CA VAL A 112 -4.51 11.26 16.76
C VAL A 112 -3.17 10.81 16.17
N TYR A 113 -3.19 10.36 14.92
CA TYR A 113 -2.01 10.21 14.09
C TYR A 113 -1.78 11.45 13.23
N VAL A 114 -0.53 11.89 13.13
CA VAL A 114 -0.10 12.88 12.15
C VAL A 114 1.05 12.27 11.32
N VAL A 115 0.85 12.11 10.04
CA VAL A 115 1.77 11.36 9.16
C VAL A 115 2.38 12.28 8.13
N ALA A 116 3.70 12.21 7.95
CA ALA A 116 4.39 12.83 6.84
C ALA A 116 5.33 11.83 6.16
N GLY A 117 5.62 12.05 4.88
CA GLY A 117 6.37 11.09 4.07
C GLY A 117 7.86 11.04 4.35
N ARG A 118 8.43 12.02 5.08
CA ARG A 118 9.89 12.15 5.29
C ARG A 118 10.23 12.33 6.77
N ILE A 119 11.51 12.06 7.12
CA ILE A 119 11.99 12.20 8.50
C ILE A 119 12.43 13.65 8.75
N GLY A 120 13.31 14.21 7.93
CA GLY A 120 13.92 15.53 8.09
C GLY A 120 13.71 16.47 6.90
N ASP A 121 14.63 17.37 6.68
CA ASP A 121 14.59 18.54 5.77
C ASP A 121 14.50 18.25 4.26
N GLY A 122 14.26 17.03 3.87
CA GLY A 122 14.12 16.65 2.46
C GLY A 122 15.43 16.32 1.74
N SER A 123 16.57 16.33 2.41
CA SER A 123 17.87 15.88 1.87
C SER A 123 17.97 14.34 1.77
N GLU A 124 16.97 13.63 2.26
CA GLU A 124 16.94 12.19 2.43
C GLU A 124 16.30 11.48 1.24
N PRO A 125 16.72 10.22 0.95
CA PRO A 125 16.04 9.40 -0.05
C PRO A 125 14.57 9.20 0.33
N VAL A 126 13.70 9.24 -0.66
CA VAL A 126 12.26 9.00 -0.51
C VAL A 126 12.03 7.59 0.02
N ALA A 127 11.19 7.44 1.04
CA ALA A 127 10.85 6.13 1.56
C ALA A 127 10.20 5.26 0.47
N PRO A 128 10.45 3.93 0.45
CA PRO A 128 9.82 3.04 -0.52
C PRO A 128 8.30 3.15 -0.45
N GLY A 129 7.63 3.37 -1.58
CA GLY A 129 6.18 3.54 -1.68
C GLY A 129 5.69 4.99 -1.75
N LEU A 130 6.54 5.98 -1.46
CA LEU A 130 6.25 7.36 -1.82
C LEU A 130 6.54 7.52 -3.33
N VAL A 131 5.53 7.84 -4.07
CA VAL A 131 5.67 8.17 -5.48
C VAL A 131 6.19 9.59 -5.55
N ASP A 132 7.36 9.82 -6.14
CA ASP A 132 7.59 11.09 -6.80
C ASP A 132 6.54 11.12 -7.90
N GLY A 133 5.45 11.86 -7.66
CA GLY A 133 4.32 11.88 -8.60
C GLY A 133 4.79 12.24 -10.00
N PRO A 134 4.11 11.80 -11.06
CA PRO A 134 4.43 12.16 -12.44
C PRO A 134 4.51 13.68 -12.65
N ASP A 135 3.94 14.45 -11.75
CA ASP A 135 3.99 15.92 -11.73
C ASP A 135 5.27 16.49 -11.11
N ALA A 136 6.11 15.69 -10.45
CA ALA A 136 7.40 16.17 -9.92
C ALA A 136 8.42 16.49 -11.04
N HIS A 137 8.23 15.97 -12.24
CA HIS A 137 9.08 16.23 -13.42
C HIS A 137 8.50 17.28 -14.38
N GLY A 138 7.27 17.80 -14.12
CA GLY A 138 6.59 18.78 -14.95
C GLY A 138 6.60 20.21 -14.40
N ALA A 139 7.14 20.45 -13.21
CA ALA A 139 7.32 21.81 -12.71
C ALA A 139 8.45 22.47 -13.49
N GLY A 140 8.09 23.38 -14.40
CA GLY A 140 9.03 24.26 -15.05
C GLY A 140 9.86 25.03 -14.01
N GLU A 141 11.08 25.43 -14.37
CA GLU A 141 12.11 26.08 -13.55
C GLU A 141 11.68 27.40 -12.85
N GLY A 142 10.40 27.59 -12.56
CA GLY A 142 9.85 28.83 -11.97
C GLY A 142 9.14 28.70 -10.63
N ASP A 143 8.75 27.49 -10.24
CA ASP A 143 8.06 27.30 -8.96
C ASP A 143 8.95 26.38 -8.07
N ALA A 144 9.58 26.98 -7.07
CA ALA A 144 10.27 26.23 -6.02
C ALA A 144 9.18 25.47 -5.25
N ALA A 145 8.82 24.28 -5.75
CA ALA A 145 7.92 23.35 -5.08
C ALA A 145 8.40 23.24 -3.63
N ALA A 146 7.60 23.79 -2.71
CA ALA A 146 7.95 23.88 -1.30
C ALA A 146 8.44 22.50 -0.84
N ARG A 147 9.65 22.45 -0.26
CA ARG A 147 10.25 21.20 0.20
C ARG A 147 9.25 20.48 1.09
N PRO A 148 9.04 19.14 0.94
CA PRO A 148 8.15 18.39 1.79
C PRO A 148 8.59 18.52 3.24
N ILE A 149 7.62 18.70 4.14
CA ILE A 149 7.91 18.81 5.57
C ILE A 149 8.24 17.42 6.12
N GLY A 150 9.32 17.33 6.91
CA GLY A 150 9.67 16.12 7.64
C GLY A 150 8.98 16.04 9.00
N VAL A 151 8.86 14.84 9.57
CA VAL A 151 8.22 14.64 10.88
C VAL A 151 8.95 15.35 12.01
N VAL A 152 10.27 15.54 11.89
CA VAL A 152 11.08 16.26 12.89
C VAL A 152 10.73 17.75 12.88
N ASP A 153 10.65 18.37 11.71
CA ASP A 153 10.27 19.78 11.59
C ASP A 153 8.80 19.98 11.97
N LEU A 154 7.95 19.07 11.53
CA LEU A 154 6.52 19.10 11.82
C LEU A 154 6.22 19.06 13.31
N ILE A 155 6.89 18.19 14.08
CA ILE A 155 6.66 18.12 15.55
C ILE A 155 7.11 19.41 16.23
N ASP A 156 8.18 20.05 15.76
CA ASP A 156 8.64 21.32 16.32
C ASP A 156 7.68 22.48 15.99
N GLU A 157 7.09 22.47 14.79
CA GLU A 157 6.02 23.40 14.45
C GLU A 157 4.78 23.17 15.32
N MET A 158 4.34 21.93 15.46
CA MET A 158 3.15 21.56 16.25
C MET A 158 3.30 21.97 17.72
N ARG A 159 4.48 21.81 18.32
CA ARG A 159 4.75 22.21 19.71
C ARG A 159 4.66 23.71 19.98
N ARG A 160 4.81 24.53 18.91
CA ARG A 160 4.67 25.99 18.99
C ARG A 160 3.23 26.48 18.84
N LEU A 161 2.32 25.60 18.39
CA LEU A 161 0.93 25.97 18.17
C LEU A 161 0.17 26.09 19.49
N PRO A 162 -0.46 27.25 19.80
CA PRO A 162 -1.23 27.42 21.04
C PRO A 162 -2.38 26.40 21.17
N ALA A 163 -2.99 26.01 20.04
CA ALA A 163 -4.09 25.04 20.03
C ALA A 163 -3.67 23.65 20.54
N LEU A 164 -2.39 23.30 20.42
CA LEU A 164 -1.85 22.00 20.82
C LEU A 164 -1.07 22.06 22.13
N ALA A 165 -1.11 23.23 22.83
CA ALA A 165 -0.39 23.41 24.09
C ALA A 165 -0.88 22.40 25.13
N GLY A 166 0.07 21.72 25.78
CA GLY A 166 -0.22 20.73 26.82
C GLY A 166 -0.51 19.33 26.36
N LEU A 167 -0.62 19.10 25.04
CA LEU A 167 -0.75 17.74 24.48
C LEU A 167 0.60 16.97 24.52
N ARG A 168 0.52 15.70 24.83
CA ARG A 168 1.68 14.80 24.85
C ARG A 168 1.92 14.29 23.42
N ILE A 169 2.90 14.88 22.74
CA ILE A 169 3.21 14.57 21.34
C ILE A 169 4.42 13.63 21.27
N GLY A 170 4.22 12.43 20.72
CA GLY A 170 5.25 11.45 20.45
C GLY A 170 5.76 11.53 19.01
N LEU A 171 7.00 11.10 18.77
CA LEU A 171 7.63 11.02 17.45
C LEU A 171 8.03 9.59 17.13
N MET A 172 7.71 9.12 15.92
CA MET A 172 8.12 7.80 15.45
C MET A 172 8.54 7.83 13.98
N HIS A 173 9.74 7.35 13.69
CA HIS A 173 10.24 7.27 12.32
C HIS A 173 11.19 6.08 12.12
N GLY A 174 11.49 5.76 10.86
CA GLY A 174 12.28 4.57 10.48
C GLY A 174 13.68 4.48 11.10
N ARG A 175 14.31 5.62 11.42
CA ARG A 175 15.67 5.67 11.99
C ARG A 175 15.76 5.47 13.49
N LEU A 176 14.64 5.52 14.22
CA LEU A 176 14.67 5.20 15.64
C LEU A 176 15.07 3.74 15.84
N PRO A 177 15.86 3.43 16.89
CA PRO A 177 16.11 2.05 17.32
C PRO A 177 14.80 1.29 17.54
N ALA A 178 14.82 -0.03 17.35
CA ALA A 178 13.61 -0.84 17.49
C ALA A 178 12.97 -0.70 18.89
N GLU A 179 13.80 -0.69 19.94
CA GLU A 179 13.34 -0.53 21.32
C GLU A 179 12.62 0.80 21.57
N GLU A 180 13.10 1.89 20.96
CA GLU A 180 12.46 3.20 21.07
C GLU A 180 11.12 3.24 20.33
N LYS A 181 11.05 2.60 19.14
CA LYS A 181 9.79 2.44 18.39
C LYS A 181 8.75 1.68 19.20
N ASP A 182 9.16 0.57 19.79
CA ASP A 182 8.30 -0.28 20.60
C ASP A 182 7.83 0.49 21.87
N ASP A 183 8.70 1.27 22.52
CA ASP A 183 8.33 2.09 23.66
C ASP A 183 7.31 3.17 23.29
N VAL A 184 7.56 3.93 22.23
CA VAL A 184 6.64 4.99 21.77
C VAL A 184 5.28 4.39 21.41
N MET A 185 5.24 3.27 20.71
CA MET A 185 3.99 2.60 20.35
C MET A 185 3.25 2.04 21.55
N ARG A 186 3.97 1.44 22.50
CA ARG A 186 3.39 0.97 23.78
C ARG A 186 2.74 2.11 24.54
N ARG A 187 3.44 3.25 24.68
CA ARG A 187 2.95 4.46 25.36
C ARG A 187 1.76 5.06 24.63
N PHE A 188 1.79 5.08 23.30
CA PHE A 188 0.65 5.54 22.53
C PHE A 188 -0.54 4.58 22.71
N GLY A 189 -0.36 3.27 22.64
CA GLY A 189 -1.41 2.29 22.90
C GLY A 189 -1.99 2.35 24.32
N ALA A 190 -1.17 2.75 25.30
CA ALA A 190 -1.58 2.95 26.70
C ALA A 190 -2.28 4.31 26.96
N GLY A 191 -2.38 5.19 25.94
CA GLY A 191 -2.97 6.53 26.11
C GLY A 191 -2.05 7.53 26.84
N GLU A 192 -0.76 7.23 26.95
CA GLU A 192 0.25 8.13 27.54
C GLU A 192 0.74 9.19 26.53
N VAL A 193 0.44 9.01 25.27
CA VAL A 193 0.70 9.93 24.15
C VAL A 193 -0.63 10.24 23.49
N ASP A 194 -0.94 11.52 23.29
CA ASP A 194 -2.19 12.02 22.71
C ASP A 194 -2.10 12.09 21.19
N VAL A 195 -0.96 12.56 20.68
CA VAL A 195 -0.70 12.71 19.24
C VAL A 195 0.59 11.99 18.88
N LEU A 196 0.53 11.10 17.91
CA LEU A 196 1.71 10.43 17.37
C LEU A 196 2.05 11.00 15.99
N VAL A 197 3.17 11.74 15.93
CA VAL A 197 3.76 12.23 14.66
C VAL A 197 4.67 11.14 14.13
N ALA A 198 4.40 10.65 12.92
CA ALA A 198 5.13 9.50 12.39
C ALA A 198 5.33 9.58 10.86
N THR A 199 6.32 8.83 10.38
CA THR A 199 6.41 8.49 8.95
C THR A 199 5.51 7.29 8.63
N THR A 200 5.57 6.78 7.42
CA THR A 200 4.84 5.59 6.95
C THR A 200 5.07 4.31 7.77
N VAL A 201 6.01 4.32 8.72
CA VAL A 201 6.26 3.17 9.61
C VAL A 201 5.03 2.72 10.40
N ILE A 202 4.01 3.57 10.53
CA ILE A 202 2.73 3.22 11.16
C ILE A 202 1.82 2.36 10.30
N GLU A 203 2.14 2.15 9.02
CA GLU A 203 1.39 1.22 8.16
C GLU A 203 1.40 -0.20 8.70
N VAL A 204 2.33 -0.51 9.60
CA VAL A 204 2.56 -1.87 10.10
C VAL A 204 2.38 -1.96 11.60
N GLY A 205 1.56 -2.91 12.00
CA GLY A 205 1.73 -3.70 13.20
C GLY A 205 0.91 -3.34 14.43
N VAL A 206 0.48 -2.10 14.71
CA VAL A 206 -0.20 -1.83 15.98
C VAL A 206 -1.63 -1.34 15.77
N ASP A 207 -2.55 -2.04 16.40
CA ASP A 207 -3.94 -1.65 16.50
C ASP A 207 -4.14 -0.74 17.72
N VAL A 208 -4.57 0.51 17.48
CA VAL A 208 -4.91 1.45 18.55
C VAL A 208 -6.38 1.86 18.38
N PRO A 209 -7.31 1.14 19.03
CA PRO A 209 -8.75 1.37 18.86
C PRO A 209 -9.19 2.79 19.22
N ASN A 210 -8.47 3.44 20.15
CA ASN A 210 -8.75 4.80 20.60
C ASN A 210 -8.30 5.90 19.63
N ALA A 211 -7.56 5.54 18.56
CA ALA A 211 -7.17 6.50 17.53
C ALA A 211 -8.34 6.77 16.58
N SER A 212 -8.93 7.97 16.71
CA SER A 212 -10.11 8.40 15.95
C SER A 212 -9.77 9.28 14.75
N MET A 213 -8.59 9.89 14.72
CA MET A 213 -8.23 10.85 13.68
C MET A 213 -6.84 10.58 13.12
N ILE A 214 -6.69 10.74 11.81
CA ILE A 214 -5.41 10.77 11.12
C ILE A 214 -5.31 11.99 10.23
N VAL A 215 -4.17 12.68 10.30
CA VAL A 215 -3.80 13.79 9.42
C VAL A 215 -2.63 13.34 8.57
N ILE A 216 -2.77 13.33 7.25
CA ILE A 216 -1.71 12.95 6.32
C ILE A 216 -1.23 14.22 5.63
N VAL A 217 0.00 14.63 5.94
CA VAL A 217 0.63 15.85 5.43
C VAL A 217 1.34 15.55 4.12
N ASP A 218 1.24 16.47 3.15
CA ASP A 218 1.70 16.28 1.77
C ASP A 218 1.08 15.01 1.14
N ALA A 219 -0.24 14.84 1.32
CA ALA A 219 -0.99 13.64 0.92
C ALA A 219 -0.89 13.33 -0.59
N ASP A 220 -0.64 14.33 -1.41
CA ASP A 220 -0.42 14.21 -2.85
C ASP A 220 0.84 13.40 -3.22
N ARG A 221 1.77 13.25 -2.30
CA ARG A 221 3.01 12.47 -2.48
C ARG A 221 2.88 10.99 -2.14
N PHE A 222 1.74 10.59 -1.60
CA PHE A 222 1.47 9.19 -1.24
C PHE A 222 0.77 8.46 -2.38
N GLY A 223 1.11 7.18 -2.57
CA GLY A 223 0.34 6.29 -3.43
C GLY A 223 -1.08 6.09 -2.91
N LEU A 224 -2.05 5.86 -3.81
CA LEU A 224 -3.46 5.75 -3.41
C LEU A 224 -3.71 4.57 -2.46
N SER A 225 -3.06 3.45 -2.72
CA SER A 225 -3.10 2.27 -1.84
C SER A 225 -2.53 2.57 -0.45
N GLN A 226 -1.47 3.39 -0.38
CA GLN A 226 -0.86 3.81 0.87
C GLN A 226 -1.76 4.75 1.68
N LEU A 227 -2.41 5.72 1.01
CA LEU A 227 -3.43 6.57 1.64
C LEU A 227 -4.57 5.72 2.22
N HIS A 228 -5.00 4.69 1.49
CA HIS A 228 -6.02 3.76 1.96
C HIS A 228 -5.58 2.97 3.21
N GLN A 229 -4.37 2.46 3.23
CA GLN A 229 -3.80 1.74 4.38
C GLN A 229 -3.67 2.64 5.60
N LEU A 230 -3.14 3.87 5.43
CA LEU A 230 -3.01 4.87 6.48
C LEU A 230 -4.38 5.26 7.05
N ARG A 231 -5.36 5.53 6.19
CA ARG A 231 -6.75 5.79 6.61
C ARG A 231 -7.32 4.64 7.44
N GLY A 232 -6.98 3.42 7.08
CA GLY A 232 -7.38 2.21 7.80
C GLY A 232 -6.82 2.08 9.21
N ARG A 233 -5.91 2.96 9.66
CA ARG A 233 -5.35 2.98 11.02
C ARG A 233 -6.29 3.60 12.04
N VAL A 234 -7.31 4.32 11.62
CA VAL A 234 -8.33 4.94 12.50
C VAL A 234 -9.71 4.32 12.30
N GLY A 235 -10.64 4.63 13.19
CA GLY A 235 -12.01 4.08 13.14
C GLY A 235 -12.06 2.57 13.42
N ARG A 236 -11.15 2.07 14.25
CA ARG A 236 -11.11 0.65 14.66
C ARG A 236 -11.85 0.38 15.97
N GLY A 237 -12.14 1.44 16.73
CA GLY A 237 -12.94 1.38 17.94
C GLY A 237 -14.41 1.76 17.71
N GLU A 238 -15.07 2.17 18.80
CA GLU A 238 -16.49 2.55 18.80
C GLU A 238 -16.75 3.93 18.17
N HIS A 239 -15.70 4.74 17.98
CA HIS A 239 -15.80 6.10 17.46
C HIS A 239 -15.56 6.14 15.94
N GLY A 240 -16.29 7.03 15.24
CA GLY A 240 -16.08 7.27 13.81
C GLY A 240 -14.66 7.75 13.54
N GLY A 241 -14.09 7.30 12.41
CA GLY A 241 -12.77 7.73 11.98
C GLY A 241 -12.83 9.04 11.19
N LEU A 242 -11.83 9.92 11.39
CA LEU A 242 -11.63 11.13 10.58
C LEU A 242 -10.25 11.07 9.90
N CYS A 243 -10.22 11.21 8.59
CA CYS A 243 -8.98 11.26 7.81
C CYS A 243 -8.88 12.62 7.10
N LEU A 244 -7.82 13.38 7.36
CA LEU A 244 -7.56 14.65 6.70
C LEU A 244 -6.36 14.53 5.78
N LEU A 245 -6.59 14.74 4.48
CA LEU A 245 -5.59 14.70 3.42
C LEU A 245 -5.10 16.13 3.19
N VAL A 246 -4.00 16.51 3.82
CA VAL A 246 -3.44 17.87 3.73
C VAL A 246 -2.49 17.93 2.55
N THR A 247 -2.67 18.93 1.68
CA THR A 247 -1.81 19.14 0.52
C THR A 247 -1.50 20.61 0.27
N ARG A 248 -0.28 20.88 -0.18
CA ARG A 248 0.16 22.19 -0.68
C ARG A 248 0.01 22.31 -2.20
N ASN A 249 -0.28 21.20 -2.87
CA ASN A 249 -0.44 21.17 -4.30
C ASN A 249 -1.81 21.74 -4.69
N GLU A 250 -1.81 22.74 -5.56
CA GLU A 250 -3.01 23.42 -6.04
C GLU A 250 -3.45 22.93 -7.43
N ASN A 251 -2.71 21.99 -8.03
CA ASN A 251 -3.07 21.41 -9.32
C ASN A 251 -4.45 20.75 -9.24
N PRO A 252 -5.42 21.15 -10.12
CA PRO A 252 -6.77 20.60 -10.10
C PRO A 252 -6.83 19.08 -10.22
N ASP A 253 -5.97 18.47 -11.03
CA ASP A 253 -5.93 17.01 -11.23
C ASP A 253 -5.49 16.28 -9.95
N THR A 254 -4.49 16.85 -9.26
CA THR A 254 -4.03 16.33 -7.96
C THR A 254 -5.12 16.43 -6.91
N LEU A 255 -5.80 17.58 -6.83
CA LEU A 255 -6.91 17.77 -5.90
C LEU A 255 -8.08 16.85 -6.21
N GLU A 256 -8.39 16.64 -7.48
CA GLU A 256 -9.44 15.70 -7.91
C GLU A 256 -9.08 14.25 -7.54
N ARG A 257 -7.85 13.84 -7.76
CA ARG A 257 -7.34 12.52 -7.33
C ARG A 257 -7.52 12.31 -5.82
N LEU A 258 -7.15 13.29 -5.00
CA LEU A 258 -7.32 13.21 -3.55
C LEU A 258 -8.80 13.20 -3.14
N ARG A 259 -9.67 13.96 -3.83
CA ARG A 259 -11.13 13.93 -3.59
C ARG A 259 -11.72 12.56 -3.88
N ARG A 260 -11.37 11.95 -5.01
CA ARG A 260 -11.83 10.58 -5.35
C ARG A 260 -11.42 9.56 -4.28
N VAL A 261 -10.22 9.67 -3.71
CA VAL A 261 -9.81 8.84 -2.56
C VAL A 261 -10.64 9.15 -1.31
N ALA A 262 -10.95 10.42 -1.05
CA ALA A 262 -11.73 10.83 0.11
C ALA A 262 -13.19 10.35 0.04
N GLU A 263 -13.77 10.27 -1.14
CA GLU A 263 -15.17 9.91 -1.38
C GLU A 263 -15.47 8.42 -1.25
N THR A 264 -14.47 7.55 -1.44
CA THR A 264 -14.68 6.11 -1.35
C THR A 264 -13.92 5.46 -0.19
N ASN A 265 -14.57 4.54 0.51
CA ASN A 265 -13.94 3.66 1.49
C ASN A 265 -13.68 2.25 0.91
N ASP A 266 -14.06 2.00 -0.34
CA ASP A 266 -13.81 0.73 -1.02
C ASP A 266 -12.37 0.68 -1.53
N GLY A 267 -11.55 -0.22 -0.93
CA GLY A 267 -10.18 -0.43 -1.33
C GLY A 267 -10.03 -0.94 -2.77
N PHE A 268 -11.02 -1.68 -3.30
CA PHE A 268 -11.00 -2.14 -4.70
C PHE A 268 -11.18 -0.97 -5.66
N ALA A 269 -12.12 -0.07 -5.37
CA ALA A 269 -12.30 1.14 -6.18
C ALA A 269 -11.04 2.03 -6.17
N ILE A 270 -10.32 2.08 -5.04
CA ILE A 270 -9.04 2.79 -4.95
C ILE A 270 -7.94 2.08 -5.76
N ALA A 271 -7.91 0.76 -5.73
CA ALA A 271 -6.94 0.00 -6.52
C ALA A 271 -7.18 0.13 -8.02
N ASP A 272 -8.44 0.14 -8.45
CA ASP A 272 -8.82 0.39 -9.84
C ASP A 272 -8.43 1.82 -10.25
N LEU A 273 -8.67 2.82 -9.39
CA LEU A 273 -8.23 4.19 -9.61
C LEU A 273 -6.70 4.32 -9.72
N ASP A 274 -5.94 3.60 -8.89
CA ASP A 274 -4.47 3.57 -8.93
C ASP A 274 -3.98 2.94 -10.24
N LEU A 275 -4.67 1.93 -10.74
CA LEU A 275 -4.38 1.30 -12.04
C LEU A 275 -4.63 2.26 -13.20
N ASP A 276 -5.73 2.97 -13.19
CA ASP A 276 -6.08 3.96 -14.23
C ASP A 276 -5.04 5.09 -14.33
N LEU A 277 -4.43 5.45 -13.19
CA LEU A 277 -3.40 6.50 -13.13
C LEU A 277 -1.99 6.00 -13.47
N ARG A 278 -1.76 4.71 -13.43
CA ARG A 278 -0.48 4.09 -13.79
C ARG A 278 -0.53 3.60 -15.24
N ARG A 279 0.60 3.69 -15.93
CA ARG A 279 0.75 3.02 -17.20
C ARG A 279 0.86 1.51 -16.96
N GLU A 280 0.25 0.73 -17.84
CA GLU A 280 0.22 -0.74 -17.77
C GLU A 280 1.59 -1.38 -17.48
N GLY A 281 2.66 -0.84 -18.07
CA GLY A 281 4.03 -1.31 -17.88
C GLY A 281 4.55 -1.17 -16.44
N ASP A 282 4.10 -0.17 -15.69
CA ASP A 282 4.53 0.07 -14.30
C ASP A 282 3.91 -0.96 -13.35
N VAL A 283 2.67 -1.37 -13.61
CA VAL A 283 1.94 -2.32 -12.78
C VAL A 283 2.57 -3.72 -12.83
N LEU A 284 3.11 -4.11 -13.97
CA LEU A 284 3.74 -5.43 -14.19
C LEU A 284 5.23 -5.46 -13.82
N GLY A 285 5.78 -4.37 -13.25
CA GLY A 285 7.19 -4.29 -12.88
C GLY A 285 8.12 -4.16 -14.09
N ALA A 286 7.57 -3.91 -15.28
CA ALA A 286 8.33 -3.72 -16.52
C ALA A 286 8.92 -2.31 -16.68
N ALA A 287 8.58 -1.38 -15.78
CA ALA A 287 8.93 0.03 -15.85
C ALA A 287 10.43 0.33 -15.84
N GLN A 288 11.24 -0.52 -15.23
CA GLN A 288 12.70 -0.30 -15.21
C GLN A 288 13.39 -0.65 -16.53
N SER A 289 12.72 -1.28 -17.49
CA SER A 289 13.34 -1.77 -18.73
C SER A 289 12.79 -1.17 -20.02
N GLY A 290 11.83 -0.23 -19.95
CA GLY A 290 11.24 0.37 -21.16
C GLY A 290 10.49 -0.64 -22.06
N ARG A 291 10.15 -1.82 -21.53
CA ARG A 291 9.47 -2.89 -22.26
C ARG A 291 7.97 -2.65 -22.28
N ARG A 292 7.38 -2.84 -23.45
CA ARG A 292 5.92 -2.92 -23.64
C ARG A 292 5.39 -4.16 -22.89
N SER A 293 4.13 -4.10 -22.43
CA SER A 293 3.41 -5.23 -21.84
C SER A 293 3.66 -6.52 -22.63
N SER A 294 3.76 -7.66 -21.95
CA SER A 294 3.82 -8.98 -22.58
C SER A 294 2.56 -9.29 -23.41
N LEU A 295 1.53 -8.48 -23.27
CA LEU A 295 0.28 -8.55 -24.03
C LEU A 295 0.30 -7.44 -25.09
N ASP A 296 0.91 -7.68 -26.24
CA ASP A 296 1.15 -6.67 -27.29
C ASP A 296 -0.13 -6.01 -27.85
N TRP A 297 -1.30 -6.57 -27.58
CA TRP A 297 -2.58 -6.19 -28.24
C TRP A 297 -3.75 -5.99 -27.26
N LEU A 298 -3.56 -6.22 -25.95
CA LEU A 298 -4.59 -6.05 -24.92
C LEU A 298 -4.20 -4.95 -23.96
N GLU A 299 -5.13 -4.06 -23.66
CA GLU A 299 -4.97 -3.01 -22.66
C GLU A 299 -5.78 -3.36 -21.41
N LEU A 300 -5.12 -3.58 -20.29
CA LEU A 300 -5.75 -3.97 -19.01
C LEU A 300 -6.76 -2.93 -18.48
N THR A 301 -6.72 -1.72 -19.00
CA THR A 301 -7.64 -0.63 -18.66
C THR A 301 -8.93 -0.65 -19.48
N LYS A 302 -8.99 -1.38 -20.61
CA LYS A 302 -10.17 -1.46 -21.43
C LYS A 302 -11.10 -2.58 -20.99
N ALA A 303 -12.35 -2.25 -20.69
CA ALA A 303 -13.37 -3.23 -20.28
C ALA A 303 -13.58 -4.35 -21.34
N SER A 304 -13.43 -4.01 -22.64
CA SER A 304 -13.49 -4.99 -23.73
C SER A 304 -12.38 -6.03 -23.64
N ASP A 305 -11.17 -5.59 -23.33
CA ASP A 305 -9.99 -6.43 -23.30
C ASP A 305 -9.97 -7.31 -22.05
N LEU A 306 -10.54 -6.81 -20.96
CA LEU A 306 -10.79 -7.60 -19.76
C LEU A 306 -11.73 -8.77 -20.00
N ALA A 307 -12.80 -8.55 -20.75
CA ALA A 307 -13.74 -9.62 -21.13
C ALA A 307 -13.04 -10.69 -21.97
N VAL A 308 -12.11 -10.31 -22.84
CA VAL A 308 -11.29 -11.25 -23.62
C VAL A 308 -10.37 -12.08 -22.73
N ILE A 309 -9.71 -11.45 -21.75
CA ILE A 309 -8.82 -12.13 -20.79
C ILE A 309 -9.62 -13.13 -19.93
N GLU A 310 -10.80 -12.76 -19.46
CA GLU A 310 -11.68 -13.63 -18.68
C GLU A 310 -12.15 -14.83 -19.51
N ALA A 311 -12.57 -14.59 -20.74
CA ALA A 311 -12.98 -15.65 -21.66
C ALA A 311 -11.83 -16.60 -21.99
N ALA A 312 -10.64 -16.06 -22.30
CA ALA A 312 -9.46 -16.84 -22.60
C ALA A 312 -9.03 -17.72 -21.41
N ARG A 313 -9.09 -17.20 -20.18
CA ARG A 313 -8.78 -17.97 -18.97
C ARG A 313 -9.77 -19.12 -18.74
N THR A 314 -11.07 -18.84 -18.92
CA THR A 314 -12.12 -19.85 -18.76
C THR A 314 -11.93 -20.97 -19.76
N GLU A 315 -11.65 -20.65 -21.03
CA GLU A 315 -11.41 -21.62 -22.07
C GLU A 315 -10.11 -22.42 -21.83
N ALA A 316 -9.03 -21.74 -21.45
CA ALA A 316 -7.76 -22.39 -21.12
C ALA A 316 -7.92 -23.39 -19.95
N ALA A 317 -8.67 -23.01 -18.90
CA ALA A 317 -8.93 -23.91 -17.78
C ALA A 317 -9.71 -25.16 -18.23
N ALA A 318 -10.74 -24.98 -19.05
CA ALA A 318 -11.52 -26.10 -19.60
C ALA A 318 -10.68 -27.04 -20.48
N ILE A 319 -9.83 -26.48 -21.32
CA ILE A 319 -8.92 -27.27 -22.18
C ILE A 319 -7.93 -28.06 -21.32
N VAL A 320 -7.27 -27.42 -20.34
CA VAL A 320 -6.27 -28.08 -19.47
C VAL A 320 -6.92 -29.15 -18.58
N GLU A 321 -8.15 -28.91 -18.11
CA GLU A 321 -8.89 -29.92 -17.34
C GLU A 321 -9.22 -31.16 -18.17
N ALA A 322 -9.59 -30.99 -19.45
CA ALA A 322 -9.92 -32.08 -20.37
C ALA A 322 -8.67 -32.77 -20.94
N ASP A 323 -7.61 -32.04 -21.28
CA ASP A 323 -6.36 -32.51 -21.88
C ASP A 323 -5.14 -31.84 -21.19
N PRO A 324 -4.73 -32.30 -20.00
CA PRO A 324 -3.63 -31.70 -19.25
C PRO A 324 -2.28 -31.64 -20.01
N SER A 325 -2.09 -32.54 -20.97
CA SER A 325 -0.87 -32.63 -21.76
C SER A 325 -0.96 -31.89 -23.09
N LEU A 326 -2.11 -31.28 -23.40
CA LEU A 326 -2.39 -30.57 -24.65
C LEU A 326 -2.13 -31.45 -25.90
N THR A 327 -2.33 -32.76 -25.81
CA THR A 327 -2.09 -33.71 -26.90
C THR A 327 -3.10 -33.54 -28.03
N GLU A 328 -4.31 -33.17 -27.72
CA GLU A 328 -5.36 -32.87 -28.71
C GLU A 328 -5.25 -31.45 -29.28
N HIS A 329 -4.39 -30.62 -28.67
CA HIS A 329 -4.17 -29.19 -29.02
C HIS A 329 -2.69 -28.87 -29.31
N PRO A 330 -2.03 -29.53 -30.27
CA PRO A 330 -0.58 -29.43 -30.47
C PRO A 330 -0.08 -28.04 -30.86
N LEU A 331 -0.87 -27.24 -31.58
CA LEU A 331 -0.51 -25.86 -31.93
C LEU A 331 -0.55 -24.94 -30.69
N LEU A 332 -1.52 -25.15 -29.79
CA LEU A 332 -1.61 -24.43 -28.55
C LEU A 332 -0.44 -24.80 -27.62
N ALA A 333 -0.11 -26.08 -27.52
CA ALA A 333 1.06 -26.56 -26.78
C ALA A 333 2.35 -25.90 -27.28
N GLN A 334 2.56 -25.87 -28.58
CA GLN A 334 3.73 -25.25 -29.21
C GLN A 334 3.80 -23.74 -28.89
N ALA A 335 2.69 -23.03 -29.00
CA ALA A 335 2.62 -21.59 -28.72
C ALA A 335 2.87 -21.30 -27.25
N ALA A 336 2.33 -22.12 -26.33
CA ALA A 336 2.54 -22.00 -24.91
C ALA A 336 4.00 -22.24 -24.53
N HIS A 337 4.63 -23.32 -25.03
CA HIS A 337 6.04 -23.62 -24.80
C HIS A 337 6.96 -22.51 -25.32
N ALA A 338 6.72 -22.01 -26.54
CA ALA A 338 7.53 -20.93 -27.09
C ALA A 338 7.51 -19.64 -26.22
N ARG A 339 6.39 -19.35 -25.55
CA ARG A 339 6.29 -18.20 -24.61
C ARG A 339 6.94 -18.48 -23.27
N VAL A 340 6.79 -19.69 -22.73
CA VAL A 340 7.42 -20.09 -21.47
C VAL A 340 8.94 -20.09 -21.61
N ASP A 341 9.47 -20.66 -22.68
CA ASP A 341 10.90 -20.70 -22.97
C ASP A 341 11.50 -19.29 -23.08
N ALA A 342 10.80 -18.36 -23.73
CA ALA A 342 11.24 -16.97 -23.83
C ALA A 342 11.28 -16.27 -22.47
N SER A 343 10.28 -16.53 -21.60
CA SER A 343 10.24 -15.93 -20.25
C SER A 343 11.25 -16.56 -19.30
N GLN A 344 11.53 -17.85 -19.42
CA GLN A 344 12.57 -18.55 -18.64
C GLN A 344 13.97 -18.14 -19.06
N ALA A 345 14.24 -17.95 -20.35
CA ALA A 345 15.52 -17.44 -20.83
C ALA A 345 15.82 -16.05 -20.25
N GLU A 346 14.83 -15.15 -20.21
CA GLU A 346 14.97 -13.85 -19.57
C GLU A 346 15.20 -13.94 -18.06
N PHE A 347 14.61 -14.91 -17.38
CA PHE A 347 14.81 -15.12 -15.94
C PHE A 347 16.20 -15.64 -15.62
N LEU A 348 16.74 -16.53 -16.46
CA LEU A 348 18.09 -17.10 -16.31
C LEU A 348 19.20 -16.09 -16.66
N GLU A 349 18.95 -15.12 -17.52
CA GLU A 349 19.91 -14.04 -17.80
C GLU A 349 20.01 -12.99 -16.67
N ARG A 350 19.07 -12.99 -15.72
CA ARG A 350 19.01 -12.06 -14.59
C ARG A 350 19.42 -12.66 -13.26
N SER A 351 19.69 -13.95 -13.20
CA SER A 351 20.22 -14.66 -12.03
C SER A 351 21.73 -14.89 -12.17
#